data_68eeba57df23bb9154db4a4960906e13
#
_entry.id   68eeba57df23bb9154db4a4960906e13
#
_cell.length_a   1.000
_cell.length_b   1.000
_cell.length_c   1.000
_cell.angle_alpha   90.00
_cell.angle_beta   90.00
_cell.angle_gamma   90.00
#
_symmetry.space_group_name_H-M   'P 1'
#
loop_
_entity.id
_entity.type
_entity.pdbx_description
1 polymer ?
#
loop_
_entity_poly.entity_id
_entity_poly.type
_entity_poly.pdbx_seq_one_letter_code
_entity_poly.pdbx_strand_id
1 'polypeptide(L)'
;MEIREAKLEDLEDIYRIEISSFEDPYPYGLLKAFLYHPGAYLVVLKDNRIIGYSIGIIRFGNLGHIVSIAVDKDYRRKGVGSKLLDETIRRLVNMGAKMIRIEVRESNIAAKNLYKKFGFIEKERIEGYYPDGEAAIVMFLDMVKYLQR
;
A
#
# COMPACT_ATOMS: atom_id res chain seq x y z
N MET A 1 -17.82 2.20 7.46
CA MET A 1 -16.57 1.64 6.91
C MET A 1 -15.54 1.62 8.03
N GLU A 2 -14.93 0.48 8.24
CA GLU A 2 -13.98 0.26 9.34
C GLU A 2 -12.61 -0.11 8.79
N ILE A 3 -11.53 0.42 9.39
CA ILE A 3 -10.16 0.02 9.10
C ILE A 3 -9.58 -0.57 10.37
N ARG A 4 -9.02 -1.76 10.28
CA ARG A 4 -8.38 -2.44 11.41
C ARG A 4 -7.14 -3.23 10.96
N GLU A 5 -6.37 -3.70 11.93
CA GLU A 5 -5.24 -4.58 11.62
C GLU A 5 -5.70 -5.89 11.00
N ALA A 6 -4.95 -6.37 10.03
CA ALA A 6 -5.19 -7.64 9.38
C ALA A 6 -4.89 -8.80 10.33
N LYS A 7 -5.65 -9.86 10.19
CA LYS A 7 -5.50 -11.10 10.96
C LYS A 7 -5.28 -12.25 10.00
N LEU A 8 -4.83 -13.39 10.54
CA LEU A 8 -4.58 -14.58 9.75
C LEU A 8 -5.82 -15.01 8.94
N GLU A 9 -7.00 -14.95 9.54
CA GLU A 9 -8.26 -15.32 8.89
C GLU A 9 -8.68 -14.36 7.76
N ASP A 10 -8.03 -13.22 7.62
CA ASP A 10 -8.32 -12.26 6.54
C ASP A 10 -7.58 -12.58 5.24
N LEU A 11 -6.60 -13.49 5.28
CA LEU A 11 -5.69 -13.71 4.15
C LEU A 11 -6.38 -14.20 2.87
N GLU A 12 -7.44 -15.00 2.99
CA GLU A 12 -8.17 -15.44 1.79
C GLU A 12 -8.77 -14.27 1.04
N ASP A 13 -9.38 -13.34 1.75
CA ASP A 13 -9.96 -12.14 1.13
C ASP A 13 -8.88 -11.21 0.59
N ILE A 14 -7.78 -11.05 1.34
CA ILE A 14 -6.65 -10.25 0.90
C ILE A 14 -6.08 -10.82 -0.40
N TYR A 15 -5.87 -12.14 -0.44
CA TYR A 15 -5.34 -12.82 -1.62
C TYR A 15 -6.26 -12.67 -2.83
N ARG A 16 -7.57 -12.78 -2.61
CA ARG A 16 -8.57 -12.57 -3.66
C ARG A 16 -8.45 -11.18 -4.27
N ILE A 17 -8.30 -10.16 -3.43
CA ILE A 17 -8.15 -8.77 -3.90
C ILE A 17 -6.79 -8.58 -4.58
N GLU A 18 -5.73 -9.16 -4.04
CA GLU A 18 -4.38 -9.10 -4.65
C GLU A 18 -4.40 -9.68 -6.06
N ILE A 19 -4.93 -10.88 -6.24
CA ILE A 19 -4.99 -11.56 -7.53
C ILE A 19 -5.79 -10.74 -8.54
N SER A 20 -6.91 -10.16 -8.12
CA SER A 20 -7.78 -9.41 -9.04
C SER A 20 -7.23 -8.02 -9.37
N SER A 21 -6.25 -7.54 -8.60
CA SER A 21 -5.75 -6.16 -8.72
C SER A 21 -4.41 -6.07 -9.47
N PHE A 22 -3.59 -7.11 -9.47
CA PHE A 22 -2.23 -7.06 -10.01
C PHE A 22 -1.98 -8.19 -11.01
N GLU A 23 -1.21 -7.87 -12.07
CA GLU A 23 -0.82 -8.85 -13.07
C GLU A 23 0.21 -9.85 -12.52
N ASP A 24 1.01 -9.40 -11.56
CA ASP A 24 2.06 -10.20 -10.92
C ASP A 24 1.82 -10.22 -9.40
N PRO A 25 0.74 -10.88 -8.94
CA PRO A 25 0.38 -10.85 -7.53
C PRO A 25 1.43 -11.55 -6.67
N TYR A 26 1.58 -11.07 -5.44
CA TYR A 26 2.39 -11.78 -4.44
C TYR A 26 1.76 -13.13 -4.15
N PRO A 27 2.58 -14.18 -3.96
CA PRO A 27 2.04 -15.47 -3.55
C PRO A 27 1.46 -15.41 -2.13
N TYR A 28 0.49 -16.28 -1.87
CA TYR A 28 -0.20 -16.34 -0.58
C TYR A 28 0.77 -16.40 0.60
N GLY A 29 1.81 -17.22 0.49
CA GLY A 29 2.80 -17.39 1.56
C GLY A 29 3.53 -16.11 1.91
N LEU A 30 3.80 -15.25 0.91
CA LEU A 30 4.45 -13.98 1.15
C LEU A 30 3.50 -12.99 1.80
N LEU A 31 2.23 -12.94 1.35
CA LEU A 31 1.22 -12.12 2.00
C LEU A 31 1.05 -12.51 3.47
N LYS A 32 1.14 -13.81 3.78
CA LYS A 32 1.10 -14.29 5.15
C LYS A 32 2.34 -13.85 5.93
N ALA A 33 3.52 -13.94 5.33
CA ALA A 33 4.78 -13.60 5.99
C ALA A 33 4.80 -12.14 6.44
N PHE A 34 4.19 -11.23 5.69
CA PHE A 34 4.14 -9.82 6.07
C PHE A 34 3.38 -9.58 7.37
N LEU A 35 2.50 -10.48 7.80
CA LEU A 35 1.80 -10.33 9.09
C LEU A 35 2.77 -10.34 10.27
N TYR A 36 3.93 -10.95 10.10
CA TYR A 36 4.93 -11.09 11.17
C TYR A 36 6.06 -10.07 11.06
N HIS A 37 5.98 -9.18 10.08
CA HIS A 37 6.97 -8.12 9.89
C HIS A 37 6.52 -6.85 10.61
N PRO A 38 7.41 -6.11 11.28
CA PRO A 38 7.04 -4.83 11.87
C PRO A 38 6.45 -3.88 10.83
N GLY A 39 5.27 -3.34 11.10
CA GLY A 39 4.62 -2.46 10.15
C GLY A 39 3.14 -2.33 10.41
N ALA A 40 2.44 -1.80 9.41
CA ALA A 40 1.00 -1.59 9.42
C ALA A 40 0.36 -2.43 8.31
N TYR A 41 -0.22 -3.55 8.67
CA TYR A 41 -0.94 -4.42 7.75
C TYR A 41 -2.43 -4.25 8.07
N LEU A 42 -3.16 -3.62 7.16
CA LEU A 42 -4.53 -3.17 7.43
C LEU A 42 -5.53 -3.75 6.45
N VAL A 43 -6.76 -3.92 6.91
CA VAL A 43 -7.91 -4.24 6.06
C VAL A 43 -8.99 -3.20 6.25
N VAL A 44 -9.75 -2.97 5.20
CA VAL A 44 -10.95 -2.13 5.21
C VAL A 44 -12.17 -3.02 5.09
N LEU A 45 -13.14 -2.81 5.98
CA LEU A 45 -14.41 -3.54 5.96
C LEU A 45 -15.57 -2.60 5.69
N LYS A 46 -16.52 -3.10 4.93
CA LYS A 46 -17.83 -2.49 4.75
C LYS A 46 -18.86 -3.60 4.87
N ASP A 47 -19.82 -3.44 5.80
CA ASP A 47 -20.86 -4.46 6.06
C ASP A 47 -20.25 -5.83 6.34
N ASN A 48 -19.19 -5.86 7.18
CA ASN A 48 -18.46 -7.05 7.59
C ASN A 48 -17.72 -7.77 6.44
N ARG A 49 -17.56 -7.11 5.31
CA ARG A 49 -16.84 -7.65 4.16
C ARG A 49 -15.55 -6.89 3.95
N ILE A 50 -14.45 -7.60 3.73
CA ILE A 50 -13.16 -6.98 3.41
C ILE A 50 -13.22 -6.49 1.96
N ILE A 51 -13.02 -5.19 1.77
CA ILE A 51 -13.06 -4.52 0.47
C ILE A 51 -11.74 -3.89 0.07
N GLY A 52 -10.74 -3.98 0.92
CA GLY A 52 -9.41 -3.45 0.61
C GLY A 52 -8.41 -3.82 1.68
N TYR A 53 -7.14 -3.66 1.35
CA TYR A 53 -6.04 -3.92 2.29
C TYR A 53 -4.82 -3.08 1.92
N SER A 54 -3.93 -2.91 2.89
CA SER A 54 -2.60 -2.32 2.66
C SER A 54 -1.57 -3.05 3.49
N ILE A 55 -0.35 -3.12 2.96
CA ILE A 55 0.80 -3.70 3.65
C ILE A 55 1.88 -2.65 3.69
N GLY A 56 2.15 -2.11 4.87
CA GLY A 56 3.27 -1.23 5.12
C GLY A 56 4.24 -1.89 6.09
N ILE A 57 5.53 -1.79 5.82
CA ILE A 57 6.55 -2.35 6.69
C ILE A 57 7.56 -1.27 7.08
N ILE A 58 8.21 -1.48 8.22
CA ILE A 58 9.30 -0.62 8.68
C ILE A 58 10.62 -1.33 8.41
N ARG A 59 11.52 -0.64 7.72
CA ARG A 59 12.88 -1.13 7.43
C ARG A 59 13.89 -0.20 8.09
N PHE A 60 14.97 -0.76 8.61
CA PHE A 60 16.07 0.00 9.20
C PHE A 60 15.62 0.97 10.29
N GLY A 61 14.49 0.66 10.93
CA GLY A 61 13.93 1.43 12.03
C GLY A 61 13.17 2.70 11.64
N ASN A 62 13.43 3.30 10.49
CA ASN A 62 12.84 4.60 10.14
C ASN A 62 12.36 4.75 8.71
N LEU A 63 12.51 3.73 7.88
CA LEU A 63 11.99 3.76 6.51
C LEU A 63 10.70 2.97 6.44
N GLY A 64 9.60 3.65 6.15
CA GLY A 64 8.34 2.99 5.84
C GLY A 64 8.32 2.58 4.37
N HIS A 65 7.81 1.39 4.09
CA HIS A 65 7.67 0.92 2.73
C HIS A 65 6.27 0.35 2.55
N ILE A 66 5.47 0.98 1.70
CA ILE A 66 4.17 0.45 1.34
C ILE A 66 4.39 -0.58 0.25
N VAL A 67 4.26 -1.85 0.63
CA VAL A 67 4.55 -2.98 -0.23
C VAL A 67 3.40 -3.26 -1.18
N SER A 68 2.18 -3.09 -0.70
CA SER A 68 0.97 -3.31 -1.51
C SER A 68 -0.19 -2.53 -0.91
N ILE A 69 -1.07 -2.06 -1.78
CA ILE A 69 -2.33 -1.44 -1.40
C ILE A 69 -3.31 -1.68 -2.54
N ALA A 70 -4.50 -2.16 -2.22
CA ALA A 70 -5.51 -2.44 -3.24
C ALA A 70 -6.91 -2.36 -2.66
N VAL A 71 -7.85 -1.99 -3.51
CA VAL A 71 -9.28 -1.93 -3.21
C VAL A 71 -10.02 -2.83 -4.18
N ASP A 72 -10.97 -3.61 -3.66
CA ASP A 72 -11.85 -4.43 -4.48
C ASP A 72 -12.47 -3.58 -5.59
N LYS A 73 -12.49 -4.09 -6.82
CA LYS A 73 -12.92 -3.34 -8.00
C LYS A 73 -14.31 -2.73 -7.87
N ASP A 74 -15.20 -3.39 -7.13
CA ASP A 74 -16.59 -2.92 -6.95
C ASP A 74 -16.68 -1.73 -5.98
N TYR A 75 -15.59 -1.42 -5.29
CA TYR A 75 -15.54 -0.35 -4.29
C TYR A 75 -14.52 0.75 -4.65
N ARG A 76 -13.98 0.71 -5.86
CA ARG A 76 -13.03 1.75 -6.33
C ARG A 76 -13.76 3.05 -6.64
N ARG A 77 -13.00 4.16 -6.68
CA ARG A 77 -13.49 5.51 -6.97
C ARG A 77 -14.49 6.05 -5.95
N LYS A 78 -14.45 5.51 -4.73
CA LYS A 78 -15.34 5.94 -3.63
C LYS A 78 -14.55 6.47 -2.43
N GLY A 79 -13.27 6.77 -2.63
CA GLY A 79 -12.41 7.30 -1.58
C GLY A 79 -11.85 6.27 -0.60
N VAL A 80 -12.09 4.98 -0.84
CA VAL A 80 -11.59 3.92 0.05
C VAL A 80 -10.06 3.86 0.04
N GLY A 81 -9.47 3.93 -1.15
CA GLY A 81 -8.01 3.91 -1.28
C GLY A 81 -7.33 5.08 -0.58
N SER A 82 -7.91 6.27 -0.66
CA SER A 82 -7.40 7.46 0.02
C SER A 82 -7.42 7.31 1.53
N LYS A 83 -8.53 6.80 2.07
CA LYS A 83 -8.65 6.59 3.53
C LYS A 83 -7.67 5.53 4.01
N LEU A 84 -7.54 4.46 3.25
CA LEU A 84 -6.62 3.37 3.57
C LEU A 84 -5.16 3.85 3.52
N LEU A 85 -4.80 4.59 2.50
CA LEU A 85 -3.46 5.16 2.37
C LEU A 85 -3.15 6.11 3.52
N ASP A 86 -4.08 7.01 3.86
CA ASP A 86 -3.91 7.95 4.96
C ASP A 86 -3.67 7.21 6.29
N GLU A 87 -4.47 6.20 6.59
CA GLU A 87 -4.32 5.42 7.83
C GLU A 87 -3.01 4.66 7.85
N THR A 88 -2.60 4.09 6.72
CA THR A 88 -1.33 3.37 6.61
C THR A 88 -0.16 4.31 6.90
N ILE A 89 -0.17 5.50 6.29
CA ILE A 89 0.86 6.51 6.53
C ILE A 89 0.91 6.88 8.00
N ARG A 90 -0.24 7.16 8.62
CA ARG A 90 -0.31 7.56 10.03
C ARG A 90 0.27 6.49 10.95
N ARG A 91 -0.04 5.23 10.69
CA ARG A 91 0.48 4.14 11.52
C ARG A 91 1.98 3.96 11.35
N LEU A 92 2.48 4.07 10.12
CA LEU A 92 3.94 4.00 9.88
C LEU A 92 4.68 5.15 10.56
N VAL A 93 4.11 6.36 10.51
CA VAL A 93 4.67 7.52 11.23
C VAL A 93 4.72 7.27 12.73
N ASN A 94 3.64 6.76 13.30
CA ASN A 94 3.59 6.46 14.73
C ASN A 94 4.60 5.39 15.13
N MET A 95 5.03 4.56 14.19
CA MET A 95 6.06 3.54 14.40
C MET A 95 7.48 4.07 14.16
N GLY A 96 7.63 5.35 13.82
CA GLY A 96 8.93 5.97 13.64
C GLY A 96 9.38 6.21 12.21
N ALA A 97 8.52 5.98 11.22
CA ALA A 97 8.88 6.25 9.82
C ALA A 97 9.13 7.74 9.61
N LYS A 98 10.27 8.07 9.00
CA LYS A 98 10.63 9.44 8.61
C LYS A 98 10.49 9.67 7.11
N MET A 99 10.50 8.61 6.35
CA MET A 99 10.21 8.61 4.92
C MET A 99 9.39 7.38 4.61
N ILE A 100 8.53 7.46 3.60
CA ILE A 100 7.77 6.32 3.11
C ILE A 100 8.04 6.15 1.63
N ARG A 101 8.39 4.92 1.25
CA ARG A 101 8.68 4.53 -0.13
C ARG A 101 7.51 3.72 -0.68
N ILE A 102 7.19 3.94 -1.96
CA ILE A 102 6.24 3.13 -2.69
C ILE A 102 6.71 2.98 -4.14
N GLU A 103 6.51 1.82 -4.74
CA GLU A 103 6.75 1.59 -6.16
C GLU A 103 5.41 1.45 -6.88
N VAL A 104 5.32 1.98 -8.08
CA VAL A 104 4.11 1.91 -8.89
C VAL A 104 4.49 1.68 -10.34
N ARG A 105 3.68 0.90 -11.07
CA ARG A 105 3.90 0.73 -12.51
C ARG A 105 3.81 2.07 -13.21
N GLU A 106 4.72 2.32 -14.12
CA GLU A 106 4.80 3.57 -14.87
C GLU A 106 3.46 3.91 -15.54
N SER A 107 2.76 2.91 -16.02
CA SER A 107 1.46 3.09 -16.72
C SER A 107 0.29 3.33 -15.77
N ASN A 108 0.46 3.14 -14.48
CA ASN A 108 -0.64 3.28 -13.52
C ASN A 108 -0.82 4.74 -13.12
N ILE A 109 -1.44 5.51 -14.00
CA ILE A 109 -1.63 6.95 -13.82
C ILE A 109 -2.52 7.25 -12.62
N ALA A 110 -3.58 6.46 -12.41
CA ALA A 110 -4.49 6.68 -11.29
C ALA A 110 -3.77 6.56 -9.95
N ALA A 111 -2.94 5.52 -9.78
CA ALA A 111 -2.18 5.34 -8.55
C ALA A 111 -1.15 6.45 -8.35
N LYS A 112 -0.41 6.81 -9.40
CA LYS A 112 0.55 7.91 -9.32
C LYS A 112 -0.12 9.22 -8.90
N ASN A 113 -1.29 9.51 -9.45
CA ASN A 113 -2.02 10.73 -9.10
C ASN A 113 -2.48 10.71 -7.65
N LEU A 114 -2.95 9.56 -7.16
CA LEU A 114 -3.33 9.40 -5.76
C LEU A 114 -2.14 9.68 -4.84
N TYR A 115 -0.99 9.07 -5.13
CA TYR A 115 0.19 9.25 -4.29
C TYR A 115 0.68 10.69 -4.32
N LYS A 116 0.65 11.35 -5.48
CA LYS A 116 1.02 12.75 -5.59
C LYS A 116 0.13 13.66 -4.75
N LYS A 117 -1.16 13.35 -4.65
CA LYS A 117 -2.07 14.12 -3.79
C LYS A 117 -1.66 14.05 -2.32
N PHE A 118 -1.09 12.93 -1.89
CA PHE A 118 -0.59 12.78 -0.53
C PHE A 118 0.78 13.42 -0.31
N GLY A 119 1.41 13.91 -1.37
CA GLY A 119 2.72 14.55 -1.29
C GLY A 119 3.89 13.67 -1.69
N PHE A 120 3.64 12.46 -2.18
CA PHE A 120 4.70 11.61 -2.72
C PHE A 120 5.31 12.26 -3.95
N ILE A 121 6.63 12.15 -4.08
CA ILE A 121 7.41 12.72 -5.19
C ILE A 121 8.10 11.58 -5.91
N GLU A 122 8.06 11.61 -7.25
CA GLU A 122 8.81 10.65 -8.07
C GLU A 122 10.30 10.92 -7.90
N LYS A 123 11.07 9.86 -7.55
CA LYS A 123 12.52 9.98 -7.33
C LYS A 123 13.34 9.15 -8.27
N GLU A 124 12.80 8.04 -8.78
CA GLU A 124 13.57 7.09 -9.57
C GLU A 124 12.65 6.33 -10.50
N ARG A 125 13.17 5.95 -11.66
CA ARG A 125 12.52 5.05 -12.61
C ARG A 125 13.43 3.83 -12.76
N ILE A 126 12.90 2.65 -12.44
CA ILE A 126 13.66 1.40 -12.56
C ILE A 126 13.12 0.64 -13.76
N GLU A 127 13.91 0.61 -14.84
CA GLU A 127 13.54 -0.09 -16.05
C GLU A 127 13.54 -1.61 -15.84
N GLY A 128 12.57 -2.30 -16.44
CA GLY A 128 12.49 -3.75 -16.35
C GLY A 128 12.19 -4.29 -14.96
N TYR A 129 11.59 -3.48 -14.10
CA TYR A 129 11.35 -3.84 -12.70
C TYR A 129 10.34 -4.98 -12.54
N TYR A 130 9.25 -4.92 -13.30
CA TYR A 130 8.20 -5.93 -13.22
C TYR A 130 8.47 -7.10 -14.18
N PRO A 131 7.92 -8.29 -13.92
CA PRO A 131 8.17 -9.47 -14.73
C PRO A 131 7.87 -9.30 -16.22
N ASP A 132 6.91 -8.45 -16.56
CA ASP A 132 6.56 -8.17 -17.97
C ASP A 132 7.47 -7.13 -18.63
N GLY A 133 8.46 -6.62 -17.89
CA GLY A 133 9.41 -5.64 -18.40
C GLY A 133 9.03 -4.19 -18.14
N GLU A 134 7.85 -3.92 -17.61
CA GLU A 134 7.44 -2.55 -17.33
C GLU A 134 8.30 -1.92 -16.25
N ALA A 135 8.56 -0.61 -16.38
CA ALA A 135 9.32 0.14 -15.38
C ALA A 135 8.49 0.43 -14.14
N ALA A 136 9.16 0.49 -13.01
CA ALA A 136 8.58 1.02 -11.78
C ALA A 136 8.98 2.47 -11.62
N ILE A 137 8.05 3.28 -11.13
CA ILE A 137 8.33 4.61 -10.62
C ILE A 137 8.42 4.48 -9.11
N VAL A 138 9.56 4.87 -8.54
CA VAL A 138 9.77 4.87 -7.10
C VAL A 138 9.43 6.26 -6.57
N MET A 139 8.52 6.31 -5.62
CA MET A 139 8.03 7.55 -5.05
C MET A 139 8.31 7.56 -3.55
N PHE A 140 8.61 8.74 -3.03
CA PHE A 140 8.89 8.95 -1.61
C PHE A 140 8.02 10.05 -1.02
N LEU A 141 7.57 9.81 0.20
CA LEU A 141 6.91 10.83 1.01
C LEU A 141 7.83 11.19 2.18
N ASP A 142 8.19 12.48 2.24
CA ASP A 142 8.97 13.02 3.36
C ASP A 142 8.00 13.39 4.48
N MET A 143 8.16 12.76 5.64
CA MET A 143 7.21 12.93 6.74
C MET A 143 7.21 14.36 7.30
N VAL A 144 8.34 15.06 7.26
CA VAL A 144 8.38 16.46 7.71
C VAL A 144 7.42 17.30 6.89
N LYS A 145 7.44 17.13 5.57
CA LYS A 145 6.54 17.86 4.67
C LYS A 145 5.09 17.42 4.84
N TYR A 146 4.85 16.13 5.07
CA TYR A 146 3.50 15.61 5.27
C TYR A 146 2.84 16.21 6.51
N LEU A 147 3.58 16.25 7.63
CA LEU A 147 3.06 16.76 8.89
C LEU A 147 2.83 18.28 8.91
N GLN A 148 3.40 19.00 7.95
CA GLN A 148 3.22 20.45 7.80
C GLN A 148 1.98 20.81 6.95
N ARG A 149 1.29 19.84 6.43
CA ARG A 149 0.12 20.07 5.56
C ARG A 149 -1.11 20.49 6.34
#